data_3cd7d19b823919e03b9dba554b417532
#
_entry.id   3cd7d19b823919e03b9dba554b417532
#
_cell.length_a   1.000
_cell.length_b   1.000
_cell.length_c   1.000
_cell.angle_alpha   90.00
_cell.angle_beta   90.00
_cell.angle_gamma   90.00
#
_symmetry.space_group_name_H-M   'P 1'
#
loop_
_entity.id
_entity.type
_entity.pdbx_description
1 polymer ?
#
loop_
_entity_poly.entity_id
_entity_poly.type
_entity_poly.pdbx_seq_one_letter_code
_entity_poly.pdbx_strand_id
1 'polypeptide(L)'
;MEKNSKSNSFLEQLQLAINQNLIPKKSATILRGFYLEYKAAALQAREKTEQIFLTFLELVILQCSSPFSFSHYHQRLRKDFDYHKFALDFVRPLIDIPPSSLKGEPYLEEMNSHLKNKDNVVLFANHQSEGDPQMINILLEKKFPKISEEL
;
A
#
# COMPACT_ATOMS: atom_id res chain seq x y z
N MET A 1 16.44 19.44 27.91
CA MET A 1 15.09 18.84 28.01
C MET A 1 14.93 17.90 26.83
N GLU A 2 15.31 16.65 27.01
CA GLU A 2 15.11 15.61 25.99
C GLU A 2 13.62 15.33 25.86
N LYS A 3 13.07 15.57 24.66
CA LYS A 3 11.75 15.08 24.30
C LYS A 3 11.83 13.56 24.18
N ASN A 4 11.43 12.87 25.25
CA ASN A 4 11.13 11.45 25.24
C ASN A 4 9.97 11.23 24.25
N SER A 5 10.26 11.04 22.98
CA SER A 5 9.28 10.49 22.04
C SER A 5 9.15 9.01 22.37
N LYS A 6 8.22 8.69 23.29
CA LYS A 6 7.72 7.32 23.40
C LYS A 6 7.16 6.97 22.03
N SER A 7 7.89 6.17 21.28
CA SER A 7 7.40 5.52 20.07
C SER A 7 6.26 4.62 20.52
N ASN A 8 5.02 5.12 20.43
CA ASN A 8 3.86 4.31 20.72
C ASN A 8 3.81 3.21 19.65
N SER A 9 3.93 1.95 20.07
CA SER A 9 3.89 0.83 19.14
C SER A 9 2.49 0.69 18.52
N PHE A 10 2.40 0.11 17.34
CA PHE A 10 1.11 -0.19 16.70
C PHE A 10 0.17 -0.97 17.65
N LEU A 11 0.69 -1.96 18.38
CA LEU A 11 -0.13 -2.76 19.30
C LEU A 11 -0.70 -1.94 20.46
N GLU A 12 0.05 -0.96 20.96
CA GLU A 12 -0.45 -0.03 22.00
C GLU A 12 -1.55 0.87 21.46
N GLN A 13 -1.36 1.44 20.26
CA GLN A 13 -2.37 2.27 19.60
C GLN A 13 -3.62 1.47 19.23
N LEU A 14 -3.45 0.24 18.76
CA LEU A 14 -4.56 -0.67 18.51
C LEU A 14 -5.37 -0.94 19.77
N GLN A 15 -4.69 -1.18 20.91
CA GLN A 15 -5.38 -1.39 22.20
C GLN A 15 -6.13 -0.13 22.67
N LEU A 16 -5.54 1.05 22.47
CA LEU A 16 -6.23 2.31 22.77
C LEU A 16 -7.47 2.51 21.90
N ALA A 17 -7.39 2.21 20.59
CA ALA A 17 -8.53 2.30 19.70
C ALA A 17 -9.67 1.34 20.09
N ILE A 18 -9.36 0.14 20.60
CA ILE A 18 -10.35 -0.80 21.16
C ILE A 18 -11.01 -0.21 22.40
N ASN A 19 -10.21 0.30 23.35
CA ASN A 19 -10.71 0.84 24.63
C ASN A 19 -11.61 2.06 24.41
N GLN A 20 -11.33 2.84 23.36
CA GLN A 20 -12.12 4.02 22.97
C GLN A 20 -13.29 3.70 22.03
N ASN A 21 -13.53 2.42 21.72
CA ASN A 21 -14.55 1.96 20.77
C ASN A 21 -14.46 2.60 19.38
N LEU A 22 -13.26 2.96 18.93
CA LEU A 22 -13.01 3.54 17.61
C LEU A 22 -13.07 2.50 16.49
N ILE A 23 -12.83 1.23 16.83
CA ILE A 23 -12.89 0.10 15.89
C ILE A 23 -13.60 -1.10 16.51
N PRO A 24 -14.33 -1.92 15.72
CA PRO A 24 -14.92 -3.16 16.20
C PRO A 24 -13.87 -4.15 16.70
N LYS A 25 -14.14 -4.88 17.79
CA LYS A 25 -13.22 -5.89 18.34
C LYS A 25 -12.79 -6.94 17.29
N LYS A 26 -13.71 -7.36 16.41
CA LYS A 26 -13.42 -8.30 15.33
C LYS A 26 -12.35 -7.74 14.37
N SER A 27 -12.50 -6.49 13.95
CA SER A 27 -11.54 -5.81 13.08
C SER A 27 -10.17 -5.68 13.76
N ALA A 28 -10.15 -5.34 15.05
CA ALA A 28 -8.92 -5.25 15.82
C ALA A 28 -8.18 -6.60 15.90
N THR A 29 -8.90 -7.71 16.08
CA THR A 29 -8.30 -9.06 16.08
C THR A 29 -7.66 -9.38 14.74
N ILE A 30 -8.34 -9.06 13.63
CA ILE A 30 -7.81 -9.25 12.28
C ILE A 30 -6.56 -8.39 12.07
N LEU A 31 -6.60 -7.10 12.41
CA LEU A 31 -5.47 -6.19 12.27
C LEU A 31 -4.25 -6.64 13.08
N ARG A 32 -4.46 -7.13 14.29
CA ARG A 32 -3.39 -7.69 15.13
C ARG A 32 -2.72 -8.89 14.48
N GLY A 33 -3.50 -9.86 14.01
CA GLY A 33 -2.99 -11.04 13.31
C GLY A 33 -2.21 -10.63 12.06
N PHE A 34 -2.79 -9.77 11.24
CA PHE A 34 -2.16 -9.28 10.03
C PHE A 34 -0.83 -8.55 10.30
N TYR A 35 -0.77 -7.70 11.32
CA TYR A 35 0.48 -7.05 11.71
C TYR A 35 1.58 -8.05 12.09
N LEU A 36 1.24 -9.10 12.84
CA LEU A 36 2.23 -10.09 13.28
C LEU A 36 2.77 -10.89 12.09
N GLU A 37 1.91 -11.33 11.18
CA GLU A 37 2.30 -12.06 9.97
C GLU A 37 3.11 -11.16 9.01
N TYR A 38 2.66 -9.94 8.79
CA TYR A 38 3.38 -8.97 7.97
C TYR A 38 4.80 -8.71 8.52
N LYS A 39 4.90 -8.50 9.84
CA LYS A 39 6.18 -8.24 10.50
C LYS A 39 7.14 -9.43 10.41
N ALA A 40 6.61 -10.65 10.40
CA ALA A 40 7.41 -11.85 10.20
C ALA A 40 7.89 -12.00 8.74
N ALA A 41 7.10 -11.55 7.78
CA ALA A 41 7.39 -11.64 6.34
C ALA A 41 8.23 -10.46 5.81
N ALA A 42 8.19 -9.29 6.46
CA ALA A 42 8.83 -8.08 5.97
C ALA A 42 10.36 -8.20 5.95
N LEU A 43 10.95 -7.90 4.79
CA LEU A 43 12.39 -7.92 4.54
C LEU A 43 13.12 -6.64 4.99
N GLN A 44 12.36 -5.60 5.38
CA GLN A 44 12.87 -4.28 5.74
C GLN A 44 12.83 -4.02 7.25
N ALA A 45 13.48 -2.91 7.67
CA ALA A 45 13.61 -2.53 9.07
C ALA A 45 12.28 -2.40 9.82
N ARG A 46 12.29 -2.86 11.06
CA ARG A 46 11.15 -2.92 11.98
C ARG A 46 10.42 -1.58 12.15
N GLU A 47 11.15 -0.47 12.22
CA GLU A 47 10.60 0.87 12.40
C GLU A 47 9.67 1.28 11.26
N LYS A 48 10.00 0.91 10.02
CA LYS A 48 9.20 1.19 8.84
C LYS A 48 7.88 0.40 8.87
N THR A 49 7.92 -0.84 9.33
CA THR A 49 6.73 -1.67 9.54
C THR A 49 5.77 -1.04 10.57
N GLU A 50 6.31 -0.56 11.69
CA GLU A 50 5.50 0.13 12.71
C GLU A 50 4.79 1.36 12.10
N GLN A 51 5.51 2.20 11.38
CA GLN A 51 4.94 3.41 10.77
C GLN A 51 3.85 3.09 9.74
N ILE A 52 4.07 2.10 8.90
CA ILE A 52 3.06 1.63 7.92
C ILE A 52 1.78 1.20 8.63
N PHE A 53 1.89 0.41 9.70
CA PHE A 53 0.72 -0.08 10.42
C PHE A 53 0.04 0.98 11.29
N LEU A 54 0.77 1.97 11.79
CA LEU A 54 0.15 3.13 12.45
C LEU A 54 -0.70 3.93 11.46
N THR A 55 -0.18 4.22 10.27
CA THR A 55 -0.96 4.87 9.21
C THR A 55 -2.16 4.02 8.79
N PHE A 56 -1.99 2.71 8.67
CA PHE A 56 -3.09 1.80 8.34
C PHE A 56 -4.19 1.82 9.41
N LEU A 57 -3.82 1.82 10.69
CA LEU A 57 -4.79 1.94 11.79
C LEU A 57 -5.58 3.25 11.72
N GLU A 58 -4.93 4.37 11.44
CA GLU A 58 -5.58 5.68 11.27
C GLU A 58 -6.63 5.63 10.14
N LEU A 59 -6.29 5.02 9.01
CA LEU A 59 -7.21 4.84 7.89
C LEU A 59 -8.41 3.94 8.26
N VAL A 60 -8.16 2.86 9.01
CA VAL A 60 -9.25 1.98 9.48
C VAL A 60 -10.17 2.71 10.46
N ILE A 61 -9.62 3.48 11.39
CA ILE A 61 -10.42 4.30 12.32
C ILE A 61 -11.26 5.32 11.54
N LEU A 62 -10.66 5.99 10.57
CA LEU A 62 -11.37 6.94 9.71
C LEU A 62 -12.52 6.26 8.98
N GLN A 63 -12.31 5.09 8.38
CA GLN A 63 -13.35 4.33 7.69
C GLN A 63 -14.46 3.83 8.61
N CYS A 64 -14.13 3.50 9.87
CA CYS A 64 -15.15 3.12 10.87
C CYS A 64 -16.01 4.30 11.30
N SER A 65 -15.43 5.50 11.42
CA SER A 65 -16.11 6.71 11.90
C SER A 65 -16.81 7.49 10.77
N SER A 66 -16.23 7.50 9.59
CA SER A 66 -16.73 8.23 8.42
C SER A 66 -16.44 7.42 7.13
N PRO A 67 -17.25 6.39 6.85
CA PRO A 67 -17.07 5.55 5.67
C PRO A 67 -17.10 6.36 4.39
N PHE A 68 -16.12 6.13 3.51
CA PHE A 68 -16.07 6.78 2.21
C PHE A 68 -17.23 6.29 1.33
N SER A 69 -17.97 7.23 0.76
CA SER A 69 -19.04 6.94 -0.19
C SER A 69 -18.55 7.17 -1.61
N PHE A 70 -18.45 6.09 -2.38
CA PHE A 70 -18.06 6.18 -3.79
C PHE A 70 -19.22 6.68 -4.65
N SER A 71 -18.95 7.66 -5.52
CA SER A 71 -19.85 7.99 -6.61
C SER A 71 -19.78 6.93 -7.71
N HIS A 72 -20.78 6.89 -8.63
CA HIS A 72 -20.75 5.96 -9.77
C HIS A 72 -19.55 6.15 -10.69
N TYR A 73 -18.98 7.34 -10.69
CA TYR A 73 -17.74 7.69 -11.38
C TYR A 73 -16.90 8.61 -10.48
N HIS A 74 -15.62 8.31 -10.38
CA HIS A 74 -14.64 9.17 -9.70
C HIS A 74 -13.27 9.03 -10.36
N GLN A 75 -12.48 10.08 -10.34
CA GLN A 75 -11.07 10.04 -10.69
C GLN A 75 -10.24 9.46 -9.54
N ARG A 76 -8.99 9.06 -9.82
CA ARG A 76 -8.07 8.61 -8.76
C ARG A 76 -7.92 9.70 -7.69
N LEU A 77 -8.04 9.28 -6.43
CA LEU A 77 -7.92 10.15 -5.27
C LEU A 77 -6.47 10.17 -4.79
N ARG A 78 -5.78 11.31 -4.96
CA ARG A 78 -4.40 11.51 -4.52
C ARG A 78 -4.19 12.81 -3.73
N LYS A 79 -5.25 13.62 -3.51
CA LYS A 79 -5.12 14.95 -2.92
C LYS A 79 -5.05 14.95 -1.40
N ASP A 80 -5.99 14.28 -0.74
CA ASP A 80 -6.08 14.30 0.72
C ASP A 80 -5.21 13.20 1.35
N PHE A 81 -5.26 12.02 0.78
CA PHE A 81 -4.38 10.90 1.10
C PHE A 81 -4.05 10.12 -0.17
N ASP A 82 -2.77 9.90 -0.43
CA ASP A 82 -2.32 9.14 -1.61
C ASP A 82 -2.36 7.63 -1.32
N TYR A 83 -3.52 7.02 -1.53
CA TYR A 83 -3.73 5.58 -1.36
C TYR A 83 -2.84 4.74 -2.27
N HIS A 84 -2.53 5.23 -3.48
CA HIS A 84 -1.62 4.54 -4.39
C HIS A 84 -0.21 4.46 -3.79
N LYS A 85 0.33 5.61 -3.39
CA LYS A 85 1.64 5.65 -2.74
C LYS A 85 1.67 4.79 -1.47
N PHE A 86 0.64 4.88 -0.64
CA PHE A 86 0.52 4.06 0.56
C PHE A 86 0.52 2.58 0.24
N ALA A 87 -0.24 2.13 -0.78
CA ALA A 87 -0.29 0.73 -1.19
C ALA A 87 1.07 0.21 -1.68
N LEU A 88 1.83 1.02 -2.44
CA LEU A 88 3.18 0.67 -2.85
C LEU A 88 4.14 0.57 -1.65
N ASP A 89 4.10 1.54 -0.74
CA ASP A 89 4.94 1.55 0.46
C ASP A 89 4.58 0.39 1.40
N PHE A 90 3.31 -0.03 1.41
CA PHE A 90 2.82 -1.17 2.17
C PHE A 90 3.33 -2.52 1.61
N VAL A 91 3.34 -2.70 0.30
CA VAL A 91 3.73 -3.97 -0.33
C VAL A 91 5.25 -4.08 -0.50
N ARG A 92 5.96 -2.96 -0.72
CA ARG A 92 7.40 -2.93 -0.98
C ARG A 92 8.28 -3.71 0.01
N PRO A 93 8.04 -3.68 1.34
CA PRO A 93 8.82 -4.47 2.30
C PRO A 93 8.68 -5.98 2.16
N LEU A 94 7.66 -6.46 1.43
CA LEU A 94 7.39 -7.87 1.21
C LEU A 94 8.03 -8.40 -0.09
N ILE A 95 8.62 -7.52 -0.91
CA ILE A 95 9.21 -7.89 -2.20
C ILE A 95 10.73 -7.94 -2.08
N ASP A 96 11.34 -9.04 -2.46
CA ASP A 96 12.76 -9.14 -2.68
C ASP A 96 13.10 -8.65 -4.09
N ILE A 97 13.37 -7.35 -4.22
CA ILE A 97 13.60 -6.69 -5.51
C ILE A 97 14.88 -7.16 -6.21
N PRO A 98 16.04 -7.35 -5.53
CA PRO A 98 17.28 -7.76 -6.21
C PRO A 98 17.18 -9.03 -7.05
N PRO A 99 16.56 -10.14 -6.59
CA PRO A 99 16.40 -11.34 -7.40
C PRO A 99 15.20 -11.28 -8.36
N SER A 100 14.33 -10.27 -8.22
CA SER A 100 13.16 -10.11 -9.10
C SER A 100 13.58 -9.69 -10.50
N SER A 101 12.94 -10.24 -11.52
CA SER A 101 13.23 -9.91 -12.91
C SER A 101 11.97 -9.52 -13.67
N LEU A 102 12.13 -8.54 -14.55
CA LEU A 102 11.11 -8.11 -15.49
C LEU A 102 11.44 -8.67 -16.87
N LYS A 103 10.52 -9.45 -17.44
CA LYS A 103 10.64 -9.98 -18.79
C LYS A 103 9.68 -9.27 -19.73
N GLY A 104 10.01 -9.22 -21.03
CA GLY A 104 9.15 -8.60 -22.03
C GLY A 104 9.32 -7.09 -22.14
N GLU A 105 10.48 -6.55 -21.81
CA GLU A 105 10.79 -5.11 -21.90
C GLU A 105 10.45 -4.45 -23.22
N PRO A 106 10.66 -5.10 -24.41
CA PRO A 106 10.26 -4.49 -25.68
C PRO A 106 8.76 -4.15 -25.76
N TYR A 107 7.90 -4.98 -25.18
CA TYR A 107 6.47 -4.70 -25.10
C TYR A 107 6.16 -3.51 -24.18
N LEU A 108 6.92 -3.34 -23.10
CA LEU A 108 6.78 -2.19 -22.21
C LEU A 108 7.26 -0.89 -22.87
N GLU A 109 8.28 -0.97 -23.72
CA GLU A 109 8.72 0.16 -24.54
C GLU A 109 7.64 0.56 -25.56
N GLU A 110 7.00 -0.42 -26.20
CA GLU A 110 5.84 -0.19 -27.08
C GLU A 110 4.67 0.46 -26.32
N MET A 111 4.27 -0.10 -25.16
CA MET A 111 3.26 0.49 -24.28
C MET A 111 3.59 1.95 -23.92
N ASN A 112 4.85 2.22 -23.53
CA ASN A 112 5.30 3.56 -23.20
C ASN A 112 5.22 4.53 -24.39
N SER A 113 5.44 4.04 -25.61
CA SER A 113 5.27 4.81 -26.84
C SER A 113 3.80 5.16 -27.08
N HIS A 114 2.87 4.22 -26.91
CA HIS A 114 1.43 4.46 -26.99
C HIS A 114 0.97 5.49 -25.97
N LEU A 115 1.39 5.35 -24.71
CA LEU A 115 1.05 6.33 -23.67
C LEU A 115 1.59 7.75 -23.98
N LYS A 116 2.78 7.86 -24.59
CA LYS A 116 3.30 9.15 -25.05
C LYS A 116 2.44 9.77 -26.16
N ASN A 117 1.86 8.95 -27.02
CA ASN A 117 0.94 9.37 -28.08
C ASN A 117 -0.49 9.63 -27.57
N LYS A 118 -0.74 9.49 -26.27
CA LYS A 118 -2.07 9.59 -25.61
C LYS A 118 -3.04 8.49 -26.04
N ASP A 119 -2.52 7.36 -26.50
CA ASP A 119 -3.33 6.16 -26.74
C ASP A 119 -3.71 5.50 -25.41
N ASN A 120 -4.83 4.79 -25.40
CA ASN A 120 -5.22 3.96 -24.28
C ASN A 120 -4.48 2.62 -24.34
N VAL A 121 -3.92 2.20 -23.21
CA VAL A 121 -3.27 0.91 -23.06
C VAL A 121 -3.99 0.11 -21.98
N VAL A 122 -4.28 -1.16 -22.26
CA VAL A 122 -4.93 -2.06 -21.30
C VAL A 122 -3.99 -3.23 -21.02
N LEU A 123 -3.63 -3.40 -19.76
CA LEU A 123 -2.83 -4.52 -19.29
C LEU A 123 -3.75 -5.63 -18.77
N PHE A 124 -3.73 -6.79 -19.45
CA PHE A 124 -4.39 -8.00 -18.95
C PHE A 124 -3.36 -8.91 -18.27
N ALA A 125 -3.59 -9.22 -17.02
CA ALA A 125 -2.74 -10.12 -16.25
C ALA A 125 -3.59 -11.17 -15.52
N ASN A 126 -3.01 -12.35 -15.29
CA ASN A 126 -3.58 -13.27 -14.31
C ASN A 126 -3.44 -12.66 -12.91
N HIS A 127 -4.36 -12.96 -12.03
CA HIS A 127 -4.38 -12.44 -10.66
C HIS A 127 -4.18 -13.62 -9.70
N GLN A 128 -3.05 -13.62 -9.00
CA GLN A 128 -2.67 -14.69 -8.07
C GLN A 128 -2.71 -14.24 -6.60
N SER A 129 -2.51 -12.95 -6.35
CA SER A 129 -2.54 -12.37 -5.01
C SER A 129 -3.09 -10.96 -5.03
N GLU A 130 -3.65 -10.51 -3.90
CA GLU A 130 -4.16 -9.15 -3.72
C GLU A 130 -3.08 -8.06 -3.93
N GLY A 131 -1.81 -8.43 -3.83
CA GLY A 131 -0.67 -7.52 -4.02
C GLY A 131 -0.17 -7.43 -5.46
N ASP A 132 -0.70 -8.19 -6.43
CA ASP A 132 -0.19 -8.23 -7.80
C ASP A 132 -0.11 -6.85 -8.48
N PRO A 133 -1.12 -5.96 -8.39
CA PRO A 133 -1.03 -4.63 -9.00
C PRO A 133 0.12 -3.80 -8.41
N GLN A 134 0.31 -3.84 -7.10
CA GLN A 134 1.39 -3.13 -6.41
C GLN A 134 2.75 -3.72 -6.74
N MET A 135 2.87 -5.05 -6.83
CA MET A 135 4.12 -5.71 -7.21
C MET A 135 4.54 -5.35 -8.63
N ILE A 136 3.62 -5.41 -9.59
CA ILE A 136 3.87 -4.99 -10.99
C ILE A 136 4.34 -3.53 -11.00
N ASN A 137 3.64 -2.67 -10.31
CA ASN A 137 3.94 -1.25 -10.23
C ASN A 137 5.35 -0.99 -9.67
N ILE A 138 5.71 -1.62 -8.53
CA ILE A 138 7.03 -1.50 -7.89
C ILE A 138 8.15 -1.99 -8.80
N LEU A 139 7.95 -3.07 -9.55
CA LEU A 139 8.95 -3.58 -10.50
C LEU A 139 9.14 -2.67 -11.71
N LEU A 140 8.09 -1.97 -12.14
CA LEU A 140 8.12 -1.05 -13.28
C LEU A 140 8.69 0.34 -12.92
N GLU A 141 8.50 0.82 -11.70
CA GLU A 141 8.73 2.23 -11.32
C GLU A 141 10.13 2.76 -11.66
N LYS A 142 11.17 1.92 -11.56
CA LYS A 142 12.55 2.33 -11.82
C LYS A 142 12.84 2.50 -13.30
N LYS A 143 12.32 1.61 -14.14
CA LYS A 143 12.65 1.54 -15.57
C LYS A 143 11.57 2.16 -16.44
N PHE A 144 10.32 2.04 -16.04
CA PHE A 144 9.14 2.54 -16.73
C PHE A 144 8.24 3.38 -15.82
N PRO A 145 8.76 4.49 -15.24
CA PRO A 145 8.04 5.26 -14.22
C PRO A 145 6.68 5.78 -14.72
N LYS A 146 6.60 6.14 -16.01
CA LYS A 146 5.34 6.61 -16.58
C LYS A 146 4.27 5.52 -16.65
N ILE A 147 4.64 4.28 -17.02
CA ILE A 147 3.71 3.15 -16.98
C ILE A 147 3.28 2.88 -15.54
N SER A 148 4.24 2.84 -14.61
CA SER A 148 3.97 2.65 -13.19
C SER A 148 3.02 3.71 -12.61
N GLU A 149 3.13 4.95 -13.03
CA GLU A 149 2.27 6.04 -12.56
C GLU A 149 0.84 5.95 -13.10
N GLU A 150 0.67 5.42 -14.31
CA GLU A 150 -0.62 5.33 -14.98
C GLU A 150 -1.41 4.04 -14.68
N LEU A 151 -0.74 3.01 -14.13
CA LEU A 151 -1.39 1.81 -13.61
C LEU A 151 -2.09 2.10 -12.29
#